data_b977625031ac02ce2bc9b1a5f816c661
#
_entry.id   b977625031ac02ce2bc9b1a5f816c661
#
_cell.length_a   1.000
_cell.length_b   1.000
_cell.length_c   1.000
_cell.angle_alpha   90.00
_cell.angle_beta   90.00
_cell.angle_gamma   90.00
#
_symmetry.space_group_name_H-M   'P 1'
#
loop_
_entity.id
_entity.type
_entity.pdbx_description
1 polymer ?
#
loop_
_entity_poly.entity_id
_entity_poly.type
_entity_poly.pdbx_seq_one_letter_code
_entity_poly.pdbx_strand_id
1 'polypeptide(L)'
;MKRCCVIGGCGFIGRHLVELLLDSNRDVTVIDTIPVLENGWKDEVKYLRIENDDTRVFKDVFKNIDEVVDLAYATFPKTSFDNPLEDIRANLPFGVNLFQALSEVSINKLIVMSSGGTVYGEPVKLPITENHPTNPISPYGITKLAIEKYALMFHRLNKLPAIILRAGNAYGERQKPFRGQGFISNAMVSILQNKEILLFGKNGTVRDYIYAKDIANGIVSALDKGVAGSCYNLGSGIGLTNRDVLDEVLPLAISGGFTPKTVILPFRKFDVSANILDSTKLSNETGWRIMTSFQNGIKITWEWFNREYKLN
;
A
#
# COMPACT_ATOMS: atom_id res chain seq x y z
N MET A 1 -17.61 20.20 -5.39
CA MET A 1 -16.29 19.54 -5.31
C MET A 1 -16.27 18.72 -4.03
N LYS A 2 -15.90 17.42 -4.06
CA LYS A 2 -15.81 16.60 -2.86
C LYS A 2 -14.51 16.91 -2.11
N ARG A 3 -14.59 16.98 -0.78
CA ARG A 3 -13.43 17.24 0.10
C ARG A 3 -12.91 15.90 0.60
N CYS A 4 -11.70 15.55 0.20
CA CYS A 4 -11.07 14.27 0.51
C CYS A 4 -9.86 14.47 1.43
N CYS A 5 -9.83 13.76 2.55
CA CYS A 5 -8.68 13.73 3.46
C CYS A 5 -7.88 12.45 3.26
N VAL A 6 -6.57 12.59 3.00
CA VAL A 6 -5.64 11.45 2.86
C VAL A 6 -4.68 11.44 4.04
N ILE A 7 -4.82 10.45 4.91
CA ILE A 7 -3.91 10.21 6.04
C ILE A 7 -2.76 9.35 5.53
N GLY A 8 -1.51 9.81 5.71
CA GLY A 8 -0.33 9.19 5.09
C GLY A 8 -0.13 9.60 3.63
N GLY A 9 -0.64 10.77 3.23
CA GLY A 9 -0.59 11.26 1.84
C GLY A 9 0.82 11.56 1.33
N CYS A 10 1.80 11.82 2.20
CA CYS A 10 3.21 11.99 1.81
C CYS A 10 3.96 10.66 1.63
N GLY A 11 3.31 9.54 1.92
CA GLY A 11 3.85 8.20 1.74
C GLY A 11 3.94 7.77 0.27
N PHE A 12 4.43 6.56 0.05
CA PHE A 12 4.64 5.96 -1.28
C PHE A 12 3.35 5.93 -2.12
N ILE A 13 2.31 5.25 -1.64
CA ILE A 13 1.01 5.17 -2.34
C ILE A 13 0.29 6.52 -2.27
N GLY A 14 0.40 7.21 -1.13
CA GLY A 14 -0.29 8.46 -0.87
C GLY A 14 -0.01 9.54 -1.90
N ARG A 15 1.22 9.68 -2.36
CA ARG A 15 1.59 10.66 -3.39
C ARG A 15 0.91 10.41 -4.73
N HIS A 16 0.86 9.17 -5.18
CA HIS A 16 0.15 8.81 -6.40
C HIS A 16 -1.36 9.06 -6.26
N LEU A 17 -1.90 8.79 -5.06
CA LEU A 17 -3.31 9.03 -4.77
C LEU A 17 -3.65 10.51 -4.77
N VAL A 18 -2.86 11.35 -4.11
CA VAL A 18 -3.10 12.80 -4.02
C VAL A 18 -3.11 13.41 -5.42
N GLU A 19 -2.15 13.07 -6.29
CA GLU A 19 -2.12 13.51 -7.68
C GLU A 19 -3.43 13.14 -8.41
N LEU A 20 -3.89 11.90 -8.31
CA LEU A 20 -5.14 11.47 -8.95
C LEU A 20 -6.40 12.11 -8.36
N LEU A 21 -6.42 12.41 -7.07
CA LEU A 21 -7.55 13.09 -6.44
C LEU A 21 -7.66 14.54 -6.92
N LEU A 22 -6.54 15.25 -7.07
CA LEU A 22 -6.49 16.58 -7.65
C LEU A 22 -6.97 16.57 -9.11
N ASP A 23 -6.45 15.63 -9.93
CA ASP A 23 -6.88 15.44 -11.32
C ASP A 23 -8.39 15.14 -11.44
N SER A 24 -8.98 14.51 -10.42
CA SER A 24 -10.42 14.21 -10.35
C SER A 24 -11.27 15.32 -9.72
N ASN A 25 -10.72 16.54 -9.61
CA ASN A 25 -11.39 17.73 -9.10
C ASN A 25 -11.91 17.57 -7.64
N ARG A 26 -11.09 16.98 -6.77
CA ARG A 26 -11.32 16.94 -5.33
C ARG A 26 -10.53 18.03 -4.59
N ASP A 27 -11.11 18.62 -3.55
CA ASP A 27 -10.39 19.45 -2.57
C ASP A 27 -9.66 18.50 -1.61
N VAL A 28 -8.32 18.49 -1.67
CA VAL A 28 -7.51 17.49 -0.96
C VAL A 28 -6.90 18.09 0.29
N THR A 29 -7.12 17.42 1.41
CA THR A 29 -6.39 17.65 2.68
C THR A 29 -5.48 16.45 2.93
N VAL A 30 -4.21 16.70 3.21
CA VAL A 30 -3.24 15.66 3.58
C VAL A 30 -2.90 15.78 5.06
N ILE A 31 -2.99 14.66 5.76
CA ILE A 31 -2.51 14.51 7.15
C ILE A 31 -1.31 13.55 7.13
N ASP A 32 -0.16 13.99 7.65
CA ASP A 32 1.04 13.15 7.72
C ASP A 32 1.96 13.58 8.86
N THR A 33 2.87 12.69 9.26
CA THR A 33 3.96 12.98 10.22
C THR A 33 5.19 13.58 9.52
N ILE A 34 5.35 13.31 8.22
CA ILE A 34 6.46 13.79 7.41
C ILE A 34 6.23 15.26 7.07
N PRO A 35 7.23 16.15 7.20
CA PRO A 35 7.08 17.54 6.74
C PRO A 35 6.65 17.61 5.29
N VAL A 36 5.89 18.65 4.91
CA VAL A 36 5.54 18.90 3.51
C VAL A 36 6.82 18.87 2.69
N LEU A 37 6.89 17.91 1.79
CA LEU A 37 8.02 17.85 0.89
C LEU A 37 7.93 19.03 -0.06
N GLU A 38 9.05 19.67 -0.31
CA GLU A 38 9.18 20.87 -1.14
C GLU A 38 8.69 20.70 -2.60
N ASN A 39 8.17 19.54 -2.96
CA ASN A 39 7.84 19.12 -4.31
C ASN A 39 6.34 19.12 -4.57
N GLY A 40 5.81 20.21 -5.08
CA GLY A 40 4.76 20.21 -6.07
C GLY A 40 3.33 20.45 -5.61
N TRP A 41 2.94 20.30 -4.34
CA TRP A 41 1.53 20.46 -3.94
C TRP A 41 1.24 21.68 -3.07
N LYS A 42 2.22 22.55 -2.81
CA LYS A 42 2.14 23.60 -1.77
C LYS A 42 0.87 24.44 -1.83
N ASP A 43 0.36 24.73 -3.04
CA ASP A 43 -0.78 25.62 -3.24
C ASP A 43 -2.08 24.87 -3.54
N GLU A 44 -2.02 23.57 -3.81
CA GLU A 44 -3.17 22.76 -4.26
C GLU A 44 -3.75 21.88 -3.16
N VAL A 45 -2.99 21.65 -2.08
CA VAL A 45 -3.33 20.73 -1.00
C VAL A 45 -3.27 21.42 0.35
N LYS A 46 -4.33 21.30 1.14
CA LYS A 46 -4.27 21.63 2.56
C LYS A 46 -3.44 20.58 3.29
N TYR A 47 -2.38 21.00 3.95
CA TYR A 47 -1.49 20.09 4.67
C TYR A 47 -1.58 20.31 6.17
N LEU A 48 -1.75 19.20 6.91
CA LEU A 48 -1.73 19.18 8.36
C LEU A 48 -0.68 18.17 8.85
N ARG A 49 0.36 18.67 9.48
CA ARG A 49 1.32 17.81 10.17
C ARG A 49 0.78 17.40 11.53
N ILE A 50 0.74 16.09 11.79
CA ILE A 50 0.41 15.54 13.11
C ILE A 50 1.71 15.00 13.71
N GLU A 51 2.05 15.46 14.90
CA GLU A 51 3.14 14.89 15.70
C GLU A 51 2.52 13.90 16.68
N ASN A 52 2.91 12.63 16.57
CA ASN A 52 2.40 11.54 17.40
C ASN A 52 0.88 11.38 17.35
N ASP A 53 0.33 10.39 18.00
CA ASP A 53 -1.07 9.96 18.01
C ASP A 53 -2.11 11.01 18.51
N ASP A 54 -1.89 12.29 18.27
CA ASP A 54 -2.82 13.35 18.71
C ASP A 54 -4.09 13.37 17.86
N THR A 55 -4.97 12.43 18.14
CA THR A 55 -6.27 12.28 17.49
C THR A 55 -7.28 13.38 17.84
N ARG A 56 -6.97 14.27 18.81
CA ARG A 56 -7.84 15.40 19.19
C ARG A 56 -8.06 16.35 18.03
N VAL A 57 -7.08 16.47 17.14
CA VAL A 57 -7.15 17.29 15.93
C VAL A 57 -8.15 16.74 14.92
N PHE A 58 -8.43 15.43 14.92
CA PHE A 58 -9.28 14.78 13.94
C PHE A 58 -10.70 15.31 13.90
N LYS A 59 -11.32 15.57 15.07
CA LYS A 59 -12.71 16.06 15.12
C LYS A 59 -12.92 17.38 14.36
N ASP A 60 -11.97 18.31 14.49
CA ASP A 60 -12.09 19.62 13.83
C ASP A 60 -11.78 19.54 12.34
N VAL A 61 -10.79 18.73 11.96
CA VAL A 61 -10.43 18.51 10.55
C VAL A 61 -11.57 17.83 9.79
N PHE A 62 -12.18 16.78 10.39
CA PHE A 62 -13.17 15.96 9.69
C PHE A 62 -14.57 16.60 9.60
N LYS A 63 -14.90 17.67 10.35
CA LYS A 63 -16.18 18.37 10.24
C LYS A 63 -16.56 18.79 8.82
N ASN A 64 -15.57 19.05 7.99
CA ASN A 64 -15.75 19.54 6.63
C ASN A 64 -15.17 18.59 5.57
N ILE A 65 -15.07 17.30 5.87
CA ILE A 65 -14.53 16.28 4.97
C ILE A 65 -15.68 15.36 4.52
N ASP A 66 -15.70 15.03 3.23
CA ASP A 66 -16.70 14.12 2.65
C ASP A 66 -16.17 12.70 2.52
N GLU A 67 -14.86 12.55 2.23
CA GLU A 67 -14.19 11.28 1.98
C GLU A 67 -12.87 11.20 2.75
N VAL A 68 -12.58 10.06 3.37
CA VAL A 68 -11.33 9.84 4.11
C VAL A 68 -10.63 8.58 3.56
N VAL A 69 -9.33 8.67 3.34
CA VAL A 69 -8.47 7.54 2.97
C VAL A 69 -7.37 7.37 4.01
N ASP A 70 -7.36 6.24 4.70
CA ASP A 70 -6.33 5.89 5.66
C ASP A 70 -5.28 4.99 5.03
N LEU A 71 -4.12 5.56 4.74
CA LEU A 71 -2.91 4.88 4.26
C LEU A 71 -1.82 4.83 5.34
N ALA A 72 -2.07 5.42 6.52
CA ALA A 72 -1.06 5.49 7.56
C ALA A 72 -0.78 4.12 8.17
N TYR A 73 0.49 3.78 8.25
CA TYR A 73 0.98 2.61 8.99
C TYR A 73 2.46 2.79 9.30
N ALA A 74 2.84 2.65 10.57
CA ALA A 74 4.16 3.02 11.05
C ALA A 74 5.22 1.94 10.85
N THR A 75 4.84 0.68 10.73
CA THR A 75 5.75 -0.46 10.68
C THR A 75 5.70 -1.19 9.32
N PHE A 76 6.62 -2.12 9.13
CA PHE A 76 6.69 -2.99 7.95
C PHE A 76 6.71 -4.47 8.38
N PRO A 77 6.41 -5.43 7.50
CA PRO A 77 6.42 -6.85 7.86
C PRO A 77 7.67 -7.27 8.61
N LYS A 78 8.87 -6.87 8.15
CA LYS A 78 10.12 -7.23 8.82
C LYS A 78 10.23 -6.60 10.22
N THR A 79 10.01 -5.30 10.34
CA THR A 79 10.15 -4.61 11.64
C THR A 79 9.11 -5.06 12.66
N SER A 80 7.94 -5.53 12.21
CA SER A 80 6.93 -6.11 13.10
C SER A 80 7.37 -7.43 13.74
N PHE A 81 8.21 -8.22 13.07
CA PHE A 81 8.82 -9.41 13.68
C PHE A 81 9.88 -9.04 14.70
N ASP A 82 10.66 -7.99 14.45
CA ASP A 82 11.68 -7.51 15.37
C ASP A 82 11.06 -6.95 16.67
N ASN A 83 9.92 -6.28 16.57
CA ASN A 83 9.18 -5.73 17.71
C ASN A 83 7.64 -5.80 17.52
N PRO A 84 6.99 -6.93 17.85
CA PRO A 84 5.54 -7.09 17.69
C PRO A 84 4.70 -6.14 18.55
N LEU A 85 5.16 -5.79 19.75
CA LEU A 85 4.44 -4.87 20.63
C LEU A 85 4.43 -3.43 20.09
N GLU A 86 5.53 -3.01 19.46
CA GLU A 86 5.61 -1.71 18.81
C GLU A 86 4.65 -1.64 17.60
N ASP A 87 4.56 -2.72 16.82
CA ASP A 87 3.61 -2.82 15.72
C ASP A 87 2.16 -2.59 16.20
N ILE A 88 1.77 -3.24 17.30
CA ILE A 88 0.44 -3.06 17.89
C ILE A 88 0.26 -1.62 18.41
N ARG A 89 1.22 -1.12 19.21
CA ARG A 89 1.13 0.19 19.88
C ARG A 89 1.08 1.34 18.89
N ALA A 90 1.86 1.27 17.83
CA ALA A 90 1.94 2.35 16.84
C ALA A 90 0.73 2.39 15.89
N ASN A 91 0.05 1.25 15.65
CA ASN A 91 -0.93 1.18 14.58
C ASN A 91 -2.37 0.92 15.06
N LEU A 92 -2.57 -0.01 15.99
CA LEU A 92 -3.93 -0.40 16.38
C LEU A 92 -4.69 0.69 17.16
N PRO A 93 -4.10 1.35 18.16
CA PRO A 93 -4.76 2.47 18.85
C PRO A 93 -5.10 3.63 17.92
N PHE A 94 -4.16 3.96 16.98
CA PHE A 94 -4.39 4.99 15.97
C PHE A 94 -5.63 4.69 15.13
N GLY A 95 -5.74 3.48 14.57
CA GLY A 95 -6.89 3.08 13.76
C GLY A 95 -8.20 3.13 14.54
N VAL A 96 -8.22 2.62 15.79
CA VAL A 96 -9.42 2.65 16.64
C VAL A 96 -9.86 4.09 16.96
N ASN A 97 -8.91 4.96 17.34
CA ASN A 97 -9.17 6.37 17.61
C ASN A 97 -9.69 7.11 16.37
N LEU A 98 -9.12 6.81 15.20
CA LEU A 98 -9.59 7.36 13.92
C LEU A 98 -11.05 6.98 13.67
N PHE A 99 -11.40 5.69 13.79
CA PHE A 99 -12.77 5.22 13.55
C PHE A 99 -13.76 5.80 14.57
N GLN A 100 -13.34 5.95 15.82
CA GLN A 100 -14.14 6.62 16.85
C GLN A 100 -14.41 8.08 16.47
N ALA A 101 -13.37 8.84 16.12
CA ALA A 101 -13.52 10.25 15.72
C ALA A 101 -14.40 10.41 14.47
N LEU A 102 -14.23 9.52 13.46
CA LEU A 102 -15.03 9.54 12.24
C LEU A 102 -16.49 9.11 12.48
N SER A 103 -16.77 8.34 13.52
CA SER A 103 -18.15 7.97 13.91
C SER A 103 -18.93 9.11 14.53
N GLU A 104 -18.25 10.19 14.95
CA GLU A 104 -18.87 11.39 15.54
C GLU A 104 -19.17 12.49 14.52
N VAL A 105 -18.75 12.30 13.27
CA VAL A 105 -18.95 13.25 12.17
C VAL A 105 -19.64 12.56 10.99
N SER A 106 -20.19 13.34 10.06
CA SER A 106 -20.84 12.79 8.86
C SER A 106 -19.86 12.79 7.70
N ILE A 107 -19.40 11.59 7.30
CA ILE A 107 -18.61 11.38 6.10
C ILE A 107 -19.33 10.42 5.15
N ASN A 108 -19.03 10.52 3.86
CA ASN A 108 -19.65 9.68 2.83
C ASN A 108 -18.92 8.35 2.62
N LYS A 109 -17.60 8.34 2.76
CA LYS A 109 -16.74 7.17 2.54
C LYS A 109 -15.49 7.21 3.42
N LEU A 110 -15.11 6.05 3.93
CA LEU A 110 -13.80 5.79 4.54
C LEU A 110 -13.15 4.61 3.82
N ILE A 111 -11.97 4.83 3.24
CA ILE A 111 -11.11 3.74 2.76
C ILE A 111 -10.08 3.40 3.82
N VAL A 112 -10.00 2.13 4.20
CA VAL A 112 -8.96 1.61 5.10
C VAL A 112 -8.05 0.69 4.29
N MET A 113 -6.78 1.08 4.16
CA MET A 113 -5.80 0.28 3.43
C MET A 113 -5.30 -0.87 4.29
N SER A 114 -5.58 -2.07 3.84
CA SER A 114 -5.10 -3.33 4.40
C SER A 114 -4.10 -4.01 3.46
N SER A 115 -3.74 -5.26 3.73
CA SER A 115 -2.71 -5.98 3.00
C SER A 115 -3.19 -7.38 2.59
N GLY A 116 -3.52 -7.55 1.32
CA GLY A 116 -3.83 -8.87 0.76
C GLY A 116 -2.62 -9.82 0.77
N GLY A 117 -1.42 -9.27 0.80
CA GLY A 117 -0.19 -10.06 0.90
C GLY A 117 0.06 -10.70 2.27
N THR A 118 -0.67 -10.31 3.33
CA THR A 118 -0.36 -10.76 4.70
C THR A 118 -1.55 -11.26 5.51
N VAL A 119 -2.76 -10.72 5.31
CA VAL A 119 -3.93 -11.05 6.17
C VAL A 119 -4.47 -12.46 5.94
N TYR A 120 -4.25 -13.02 4.77
CA TYR A 120 -4.74 -14.37 4.45
C TYR A 120 -3.86 -15.49 5.01
N GLY A 121 -2.55 -15.24 5.21
CA GLY A 121 -1.58 -16.26 5.55
C GLY A 121 -1.28 -17.18 4.37
N GLU A 122 -0.99 -18.45 4.65
CA GLU A 122 -0.74 -19.46 3.60
C GLU A 122 -2.04 -19.78 2.87
N PRO A 123 -2.09 -19.64 1.52
CA PRO A 123 -3.32 -19.81 0.77
C PRO A 123 -3.75 -21.27 0.67
N VAL A 124 -5.04 -21.53 0.90
CA VAL A 124 -5.67 -22.83 0.65
C VAL A 124 -5.93 -23.01 -0.85
N LYS A 125 -6.23 -21.91 -1.55
CA LYS A 125 -6.51 -21.88 -3.00
C LYS A 125 -6.05 -20.55 -3.60
N LEU A 126 -5.56 -20.63 -4.83
CA LEU A 126 -5.19 -19.46 -5.65
C LEU A 126 -6.09 -19.38 -6.90
N PRO A 127 -6.41 -18.17 -7.39
CA PRO A 127 -6.19 -16.89 -6.71
C PRO A 127 -7.07 -16.75 -5.46
N ILE A 128 -6.63 -15.90 -4.51
CA ILE A 128 -7.28 -15.67 -3.22
C ILE A 128 -8.46 -14.71 -3.40
N THR A 129 -9.67 -15.14 -3.09
CA THR A 129 -10.87 -14.30 -3.04
C THR A 129 -11.04 -13.67 -1.65
N GLU A 130 -11.92 -12.65 -1.51
CA GLU A 130 -12.19 -12.00 -0.23
C GLU A 130 -12.85 -12.94 0.81
N ASN A 131 -13.48 -14.02 0.36
CA ASN A 131 -14.09 -15.05 1.22
C ASN A 131 -13.08 -16.08 1.75
N HIS A 132 -11.83 -16.05 1.30
CA HIS A 132 -10.78 -16.91 1.81
C HIS A 132 -10.57 -16.67 3.32
N PRO A 133 -10.31 -17.72 4.13
CA PRO A 133 -9.95 -17.56 5.53
C PRO A 133 -8.80 -16.58 5.75
N THR A 134 -8.87 -15.79 6.82
CA THR A 134 -7.82 -14.85 7.22
C THR A 134 -7.03 -15.41 8.39
N ASN A 135 -5.87 -16.00 8.10
CA ASN A 135 -4.98 -16.65 9.07
C ASN A 135 -3.55 -16.06 8.94
N PRO A 136 -3.35 -14.79 9.30
CA PRO A 136 -2.06 -14.14 9.16
C PRO A 136 -0.98 -14.82 10.00
N ILE A 137 0.23 -14.97 9.43
CA ILE A 137 1.39 -15.59 10.08
C ILE A 137 2.47 -14.56 10.47
N SER A 138 2.16 -13.28 10.42
CA SER A 138 3.06 -12.21 10.82
C SER A 138 2.38 -11.23 11.77
N PRO A 139 3.12 -10.59 12.70
CA PRO A 139 2.55 -9.56 13.58
C PRO A 139 1.86 -8.44 12.78
N TYR A 140 2.53 -7.92 11.73
CA TYR A 140 1.96 -6.96 10.79
C TYR A 140 0.59 -7.39 10.24
N GLY A 141 0.49 -8.64 9.73
CA GLY A 141 -0.77 -9.18 9.18
C GLY A 141 -1.87 -9.31 10.24
N ILE A 142 -1.51 -9.71 11.48
CA ILE A 142 -2.44 -9.80 12.61
C ILE A 142 -2.97 -8.42 12.96
N THR A 143 -2.11 -7.42 13.10
CA THR A 143 -2.52 -6.04 13.42
C THR A 143 -3.35 -5.43 12.30
N LYS A 144 -2.99 -5.62 11.03
CA LYS A 144 -3.80 -5.19 9.87
C LYS A 144 -5.20 -5.81 9.92
N LEU A 145 -5.30 -7.11 10.17
CA LEU A 145 -6.58 -7.80 10.28
C LEU A 145 -7.40 -7.29 11.48
N ALA A 146 -6.77 -7.00 12.61
CA ALA A 146 -7.45 -6.41 13.76
C ALA A 146 -8.05 -5.04 13.40
N ILE A 147 -7.30 -4.18 12.71
CA ILE A 147 -7.80 -2.88 12.22
C ILE A 147 -9.00 -3.07 11.29
N GLU A 148 -8.96 -4.03 10.34
CA GLU A 148 -10.12 -4.36 9.50
C GLU A 148 -11.36 -4.73 10.33
N LYS A 149 -11.19 -5.58 11.34
CA LYS A 149 -12.28 -6.02 12.21
C LYS A 149 -12.89 -4.86 12.99
N TYR A 150 -12.06 -3.95 13.51
CA TYR A 150 -12.55 -2.73 14.15
C TYR A 150 -13.31 -1.84 13.16
N ALA A 151 -12.78 -1.57 11.99
CA ALA A 151 -13.45 -0.75 10.98
C ALA A 151 -14.85 -1.31 10.62
N LEU A 152 -14.94 -2.64 10.41
CA LEU A 152 -16.22 -3.31 10.12
C LEU A 152 -17.17 -3.35 11.33
N MET A 153 -16.64 -3.44 12.55
CA MET A 153 -17.44 -3.29 13.78
C MET A 153 -18.05 -1.88 13.86
N PHE A 154 -17.26 -0.82 13.65
CA PHE A 154 -17.75 0.55 13.63
C PHE A 154 -18.76 0.78 12.48
N HIS A 155 -18.53 0.17 11.32
CA HIS A 155 -19.52 0.17 10.24
C HIS A 155 -20.87 -0.40 10.71
N ARG A 156 -20.86 -1.55 11.35
CA ARG A 156 -22.08 -2.25 11.80
C ARG A 156 -22.81 -1.49 12.90
N LEU A 157 -22.07 -1.00 13.90
CA LEU A 157 -22.64 -0.41 15.10
C LEU A 157 -22.92 1.09 14.97
N ASN A 158 -22.02 1.84 14.33
CA ASN A 158 -22.03 3.29 14.24
C ASN A 158 -22.35 3.81 12.84
N LYS A 159 -22.59 2.91 11.86
CA LYS A 159 -22.84 3.26 10.45
C LYS A 159 -21.65 3.95 9.76
N LEU A 160 -20.45 3.81 10.31
CA LEU A 160 -19.23 4.33 9.66
C LEU A 160 -19.12 3.75 8.22
N PRO A 161 -19.03 4.57 7.16
CA PRO A 161 -19.06 4.08 5.77
C PRO A 161 -17.70 3.52 5.35
N ALA A 162 -17.16 2.55 6.10
CA ALA A 162 -15.85 1.97 5.91
C ALA A 162 -15.83 0.94 4.78
N ILE A 163 -14.79 0.99 3.96
CA ILE A 163 -14.44 0.05 2.89
C ILE A 163 -13.00 -0.41 3.12
N ILE A 164 -12.78 -1.70 3.11
CA ILE A 164 -11.44 -2.28 3.27
C ILE A 164 -10.85 -2.59 1.90
N LEU A 165 -9.63 -2.14 1.62
CA LEU A 165 -8.87 -2.52 0.44
C LEU A 165 -7.65 -3.35 0.84
N ARG A 166 -7.60 -4.61 0.43
CA ARG A 166 -6.50 -5.55 0.64
C ARG A 166 -5.58 -5.53 -0.57
N ALA A 167 -4.58 -4.65 -0.52
CA ALA A 167 -3.64 -4.50 -1.63
C ALA A 167 -2.63 -5.66 -1.72
N GLY A 168 -2.25 -6.03 -2.93
CA GLY A 168 -1.11 -6.88 -3.25
C GLY A 168 0.23 -6.19 -2.98
N ASN A 169 1.32 -6.73 -3.52
CA ASN A 169 2.65 -6.18 -3.33
C ASN A 169 2.86 -4.92 -4.19
N ALA A 170 2.68 -3.77 -3.57
CA ALA A 170 2.87 -2.49 -4.22
C ALA A 170 4.32 -2.27 -4.70
N TYR A 171 4.50 -1.78 -5.92
CA TYR A 171 5.79 -1.32 -6.45
C TYR A 171 5.58 -0.06 -7.29
N GLY A 172 6.66 0.68 -7.53
CA GLY A 172 6.63 1.90 -8.33
C GLY A 172 7.61 2.95 -7.84
N GLU A 173 7.57 4.11 -8.46
CA GLU A 173 8.36 5.28 -8.12
C GLU A 173 8.10 5.72 -6.69
N ARG A 174 9.07 6.34 -6.04
CA ARG A 174 8.99 6.87 -4.67
C ARG A 174 8.93 5.79 -3.57
N GLN A 175 8.95 4.49 -3.93
CA GLN A 175 9.08 3.44 -2.92
C GLN A 175 10.47 3.50 -2.29
N LYS A 176 10.56 3.80 -0.99
CA LYS A 176 11.84 3.88 -0.28
C LYS A 176 12.48 2.49 -0.16
N PRO A 177 13.70 2.28 -0.70
CA PRO A 177 14.39 1.00 -0.62
C PRO A 177 14.86 0.71 0.81
N PHE A 178 15.16 -0.56 1.08
CA PHE A 178 15.78 -1.06 2.33
C PHE A 178 14.99 -0.75 3.63
N ARG A 179 13.67 -0.55 3.51
CA ARG A 179 12.77 -0.34 4.66
C ARG A 179 12.06 -1.62 5.15
N GLY A 180 12.62 -2.81 4.82
CA GLY A 180 12.06 -4.09 5.28
C GLY A 180 11.01 -4.72 4.35
N GLN A 181 10.68 -4.06 3.25
CA GLN A 181 9.82 -4.57 2.17
C GLN A 181 10.24 -3.98 0.81
N GLY A 182 9.62 -4.46 -0.28
CA GLY A 182 9.86 -3.92 -1.62
C GLY A 182 11.04 -4.58 -2.32
N PHE A 183 10.88 -5.83 -2.82
CA PHE A 183 11.93 -6.53 -3.55
C PHE A 183 12.40 -5.74 -4.78
N ILE A 184 11.47 -5.18 -5.56
CA ILE A 184 11.76 -4.43 -6.80
C ILE A 184 12.63 -3.20 -6.52
N SER A 185 12.22 -2.34 -5.57
CA SER A 185 12.98 -1.14 -5.21
C SER A 185 14.36 -1.48 -4.64
N ASN A 186 14.46 -2.54 -3.82
CA ASN A 186 15.73 -3.00 -3.28
C ASN A 186 16.67 -3.52 -4.38
N ALA A 187 16.16 -4.32 -5.33
CA ALA A 187 16.94 -4.85 -6.44
C ALA A 187 17.48 -3.71 -7.32
N MET A 188 16.61 -2.78 -7.72
CA MET A 188 16.99 -1.65 -8.58
C MET A 188 18.06 -0.78 -7.92
N VAL A 189 17.88 -0.40 -6.65
CA VAL A 189 18.87 0.44 -5.96
C VAL A 189 20.15 -0.34 -5.65
N SER A 190 20.08 -1.64 -5.38
CA SER A 190 21.29 -2.46 -5.27
C SER A 190 22.13 -2.43 -6.56
N ILE A 191 21.48 -2.54 -7.72
CA ILE A 191 22.15 -2.45 -9.03
C ILE A 191 22.81 -1.07 -9.20
N LEU A 192 22.05 0.01 -8.98
CA LEU A 192 22.53 1.39 -9.15
C LEU A 192 23.70 1.74 -8.24
N GLN A 193 23.78 1.07 -7.08
CA GLN A 193 24.86 1.23 -6.10
C GLN A 193 25.96 0.16 -6.19
N ASN A 194 26.00 -0.65 -7.26
CA ASN A 194 26.93 -1.75 -7.44
C ASN A 194 26.95 -2.76 -6.27
N LYS A 195 25.81 -2.94 -5.62
CA LYS A 195 25.59 -3.92 -4.53
C LYS A 195 24.99 -5.20 -5.07
N GLU A 196 25.14 -6.29 -4.32
CA GLU A 196 24.52 -7.57 -4.63
C GLU A 196 23.00 -7.54 -4.41
N ILE A 197 22.27 -8.21 -5.30
CA ILE A 197 20.83 -8.45 -5.16
C ILE A 197 20.67 -9.76 -4.38
N LEU A 198 20.00 -9.72 -3.22
CA LEU A 198 19.77 -10.90 -2.41
C LEU A 198 18.47 -11.60 -2.82
N LEU A 199 18.56 -12.85 -3.29
CA LEU A 199 17.44 -13.69 -3.68
C LEU A 199 17.30 -14.85 -2.70
N PHE A 200 16.18 -14.95 -1.98
CA PHE A 200 15.92 -16.00 -1.00
C PHE A 200 15.24 -17.20 -1.64
N GLY A 201 15.99 -18.34 -1.75
CA GLY A 201 15.62 -19.50 -2.56
C GLY A 201 15.94 -19.31 -4.05
N LYS A 202 15.91 -20.40 -4.82
CA LYS A 202 16.32 -20.40 -6.24
C LYS A 202 15.51 -19.41 -7.09
N ASN A 203 14.20 -19.32 -6.86
CA ASN A 203 13.29 -18.45 -7.60
C ASN A 203 12.69 -17.34 -6.73
N GLY A 204 12.84 -17.41 -5.41
CA GLY A 204 12.15 -16.55 -4.46
C GLY A 204 10.70 -17.00 -4.22
N THR A 205 9.91 -16.12 -3.64
CA THR A 205 8.48 -16.33 -3.35
C THR A 205 7.61 -15.79 -4.48
N VAL A 206 6.42 -16.35 -4.66
CA VAL A 206 5.43 -15.85 -5.62
C VAL A 206 4.62 -14.73 -4.99
N ARG A 207 4.57 -13.57 -5.64
CA ARG A 207 3.79 -12.41 -5.17
C ARG A 207 2.95 -11.81 -6.30
N ASP A 208 1.82 -11.25 -5.92
CA ASP A 208 1.00 -10.40 -6.77
C ASP A 208 1.54 -8.98 -6.71
N TYR A 209 2.31 -8.59 -7.73
CA TYR A 209 2.86 -7.24 -7.82
C TYR A 209 1.87 -6.31 -8.52
N ILE A 210 1.57 -5.20 -7.87
CA ILE A 210 0.67 -4.18 -8.40
C ILE A 210 1.35 -2.81 -8.40
N TYR A 211 1.26 -2.10 -9.52
CA TYR A 211 1.84 -0.78 -9.67
C TYR A 211 1.11 0.26 -8.80
N ALA A 212 1.87 1.13 -8.14
CA ALA A 212 1.33 2.06 -7.14
C ALA A 212 0.23 2.97 -7.67
N LYS A 213 0.33 3.41 -8.92
CA LYS A 213 -0.70 4.23 -9.57
C LYS A 213 -1.98 3.44 -9.84
N ASP A 214 -1.90 2.13 -10.10
CA ASP A 214 -3.09 1.28 -10.22
C ASP A 214 -3.77 1.03 -8.86
N ILE A 215 -2.99 0.98 -7.76
CA ILE A 215 -3.55 0.99 -6.40
C ILE A 215 -4.30 2.31 -6.15
N ALA A 216 -3.70 3.44 -6.48
CA ALA A 216 -4.32 4.75 -6.31
C ALA A 216 -5.63 4.87 -7.14
N ASN A 217 -5.64 4.37 -8.38
CA ASN A 217 -6.86 4.27 -9.19
C ASN A 217 -7.92 3.35 -8.55
N GLY A 218 -7.50 2.26 -7.91
CA GLY A 218 -8.40 1.37 -7.17
C GLY A 218 -9.05 2.05 -5.96
N ILE A 219 -8.29 2.87 -5.25
CA ILE A 219 -8.80 3.68 -4.14
C ILE A 219 -9.83 4.69 -4.65
N VAL A 220 -9.55 5.43 -5.73
CA VAL A 220 -10.48 6.39 -6.33
C VAL A 220 -11.76 5.68 -6.79
N SER A 221 -11.64 4.52 -7.45
CA SER A 221 -12.79 3.72 -7.88
C SER A 221 -13.65 3.24 -6.70
N ALA A 222 -13.02 2.86 -5.58
CA ALA A 222 -13.73 2.48 -4.36
C ALA A 222 -14.40 3.67 -3.65
N LEU A 223 -13.78 4.86 -3.67
CA LEU A 223 -14.40 6.11 -3.20
C LEU A 223 -15.66 6.43 -4.01
N ASP A 224 -15.61 6.28 -5.32
CA ASP A 224 -16.74 6.64 -6.19
C ASP A 224 -17.88 5.62 -6.12
N LYS A 225 -17.58 4.33 -6.20
CA LYS A 225 -18.58 3.27 -6.41
C LYS A 225 -18.55 2.14 -5.39
N GLY A 226 -17.51 2.04 -4.55
CA GLY A 226 -17.38 0.96 -3.57
C GLY A 226 -18.54 0.94 -2.56
N VAL A 227 -18.90 -0.23 -2.09
CA VAL A 227 -20.00 -0.45 -1.14
C VAL A 227 -19.47 -0.41 0.28
N ALA A 228 -20.03 0.45 1.12
CA ALA A 228 -19.68 0.52 2.54
C ALA A 228 -19.91 -0.83 3.24
N GLY A 229 -19.01 -1.20 4.15
CA GLY A 229 -19.00 -2.50 4.80
C GLY A 229 -18.36 -3.62 3.99
N SER A 230 -17.95 -3.34 2.74
CA SER A 230 -17.28 -4.32 1.89
C SER A 230 -15.78 -4.37 2.13
N CYS A 231 -15.23 -5.58 1.86
CA CYS A 231 -13.81 -5.80 1.69
C CYS A 231 -13.55 -6.13 0.22
N TYR A 232 -12.48 -5.58 -0.37
CA TYR A 232 -12.06 -5.82 -1.73
C TYR A 232 -10.57 -6.16 -1.79
N ASN A 233 -10.23 -7.16 -2.58
CA ASN A 233 -8.88 -7.37 -3.01
C ASN A 233 -8.49 -6.34 -4.09
N LEU A 234 -7.25 -5.92 -4.05
CA LEU A 234 -6.67 -4.94 -4.97
C LEU A 234 -5.31 -5.44 -5.43
N GLY A 235 -5.29 -6.35 -6.37
CA GLY A 235 -4.13 -7.02 -6.94
C GLY A 235 -4.19 -7.10 -8.46
N SER A 236 -3.07 -7.50 -9.06
CA SER A 236 -2.98 -7.72 -10.50
C SER A 236 -3.64 -9.03 -10.96
N GLY A 237 -3.78 -10.00 -10.05
CA GLY A 237 -4.20 -11.36 -10.36
C GLY A 237 -3.08 -12.21 -10.98
N ILE A 238 -1.86 -11.68 -11.07
CA ILE A 238 -0.70 -12.36 -11.67
C ILE A 238 0.33 -12.64 -10.60
N GLY A 239 0.67 -13.91 -10.43
CA GLY A 239 1.75 -14.34 -9.55
C GLY A 239 3.09 -14.33 -10.26
N LEU A 240 4.05 -13.56 -9.73
CA LEU A 240 5.41 -13.51 -10.23
C LEU A 240 6.39 -13.88 -9.12
N THR A 241 7.39 -14.70 -9.45
CA THR A 241 8.51 -14.98 -8.55
C THR A 241 9.46 -13.79 -8.50
N ASN A 242 10.31 -13.74 -7.49
CA ASN A 242 11.39 -12.75 -7.47
C ASN A 242 12.34 -12.91 -8.67
N ARG A 243 12.48 -14.14 -9.23
CA ARG A 243 13.26 -14.41 -10.44
C ARG A 243 12.59 -13.75 -11.66
N ASP A 244 11.28 -13.93 -11.85
CA ASP A 244 10.55 -13.29 -12.95
C ASP A 244 10.68 -11.76 -12.89
N VAL A 245 10.68 -11.18 -11.69
CA VAL A 245 10.96 -9.74 -11.51
C VAL A 245 12.37 -9.38 -12.00
N LEU A 246 13.38 -10.17 -11.64
CA LEU A 246 14.76 -9.91 -12.10
C LEU A 246 14.90 -10.07 -13.61
N ASP A 247 14.21 -11.00 -14.22
CA ASP A 247 14.23 -11.22 -15.67
C ASP A 247 13.73 -9.98 -16.45
N GLU A 248 12.86 -9.15 -15.84
CA GLU A 248 12.44 -7.86 -16.40
C GLU A 248 13.40 -6.70 -16.03
N VAL A 249 13.98 -6.71 -14.84
CA VAL A 249 14.85 -5.61 -14.37
C VAL A 249 16.27 -5.69 -14.97
N LEU A 250 16.84 -6.90 -15.04
CA LEU A 250 18.25 -7.08 -15.45
C LEU A 250 18.54 -6.59 -16.88
N PRO A 251 17.68 -6.82 -17.91
CA PRO A 251 17.92 -6.27 -19.24
C PRO A 251 17.99 -4.75 -19.26
N LEU A 252 17.13 -4.07 -18.49
CA LEU A 252 17.14 -2.60 -18.37
C LEU A 252 18.45 -2.10 -17.73
N ALA A 253 18.90 -2.79 -16.70
CA ALA A 253 20.16 -2.45 -16.05
C ALA A 253 21.37 -2.65 -16.96
N ILE A 254 21.45 -3.79 -17.66
CA ILE A 254 22.54 -4.12 -18.57
C ILE A 254 22.59 -3.11 -19.73
N SER A 255 21.45 -2.76 -20.32
CA SER A 255 21.37 -1.72 -21.36
C SER A 255 21.80 -0.34 -20.86
N GLY A 256 21.64 -0.06 -19.56
CA GLY A 256 22.13 1.14 -18.87
C GLY A 256 23.61 1.11 -18.50
N GLY A 257 24.34 0.05 -18.84
CA GLY A 257 25.78 -0.12 -18.58
C GLY A 257 26.11 -0.68 -17.18
N PHE A 258 25.13 -1.20 -16.44
CA PHE A 258 25.36 -1.83 -15.13
C PHE A 258 25.71 -3.32 -15.28
N THR A 259 26.41 -3.86 -14.28
CA THR A 259 26.76 -5.29 -14.19
C THR A 259 26.13 -5.90 -12.94
N PRO A 260 24.84 -6.27 -12.98
CA PRO A 260 24.13 -6.76 -11.81
C PRO A 260 24.71 -8.07 -11.26
N LYS A 261 24.80 -8.19 -9.94
CA LYS A 261 25.21 -9.41 -9.26
C LYS A 261 24.08 -9.92 -8.38
N THR A 262 23.70 -11.19 -8.53
CA THR A 262 22.66 -11.83 -7.69
C THR A 262 23.30 -12.90 -6.82
N VAL A 263 22.99 -12.86 -5.52
CA VAL A 263 23.38 -13.86 -4.53
C VAL A 263 22.15 -14.63 -4.06
N ILE A 264 22.20 -15.95 -4.18
CA ILE A 264 21.10 -16.82 -3.73
C ILE A 264 21.35 -17.21 -2.27
N LEU A 265 20.40 -16.89 -1.41
CA LEU A 265 20.39 -17.23 0.01
C LEU A 265 19.36 -18.33 0.30
N PRO A 266 19.48 -19.05 1.43
CA PRO A 266 18.46 -20.02 1.84
C PRO A 266 17.07 -19.41 1.92
N PHE A 267 16.02 -20.20 1.63
CA PHE A 267 14.63 -19.79 1.74
C PHE A 267 14.28 -19.39 3.18
N ARG A 268 13.46 -18.38 3.37
CA ARG A 268 12.99 -17.92 4.67
C ARG A 268 11.74 -18.68 5.09
N LYS A 269 11.78 -19.37 6.22
CA LYS A 269 10.68 -20.22 6.71
C LYS A 269 9.38 -19.49 7.06
N PHE A 270 9.44 -18.18 7.28
CA PHE A 270 8.29 -17.35 7.65
C PHE A 270 7.65 -16.61 6.47
N ASP A 271 8.16 -16.79 5.25
CA ASP A 271 7.55 -16.22 4.06
C ASP A 271 6.41 -17.11 3.56
N VAL A 272 5.25 -16.52 3.32
CA VAL A 272 4.15 -17.19 2.61
C VAL A 272 4.66 -17.62 1.22
N SER A 273 4.38 -18.87 0.83
CA SER A 273 4.92 -19.47 -0.39
C SER A 273 4.46 -18.76 -1.66
N ALA A 274 3.18 -18.45 -1.71
CA ALA A 274 2.55 -17.76 -2.83
C ALA A 274 1.42 -16.84 -2.35
N ASN A 275 1.23 -15.72 -3.04
CA ASN A 275 0.10 -14.82 -2.80
C ASN A 275 -0.32 -14.21 -4.15
N ILE A 276 -1.55 -14.52 -4.58
CA ILE A 276 -2.15 -14.02 -5.82
C ILE A 276 -3.60 -13.68 -5.51
N LEU A 277 -4.02 -12.46 -5.71
CA LEU A 277 -5.33 -11.96 -5.34
C LEU A 277 -6.33 -12.03 -6.49
N ASP A 278 -7.56 -12.41 -6.20
CA ASP A 278 -8.68 -12.24 -7.11
C ASP A 278 -9.36 -10.89 -6.85
N SER A 279 -9.22 -9.95 -7.78
CA SER A 279 -9.80 -8.60 -7.69
C SER A 279 -11.12 -8.48 -8.48
N THR A 280 -11.73 -9.60 -8.86
CA THR A 280 -12.97 -9.61 -9.67
C THR A 280 -14.11 -8.87 -9.00
N LYS A 281 -14.24 -8.96 -7.67
CA LYS A 281 -15.26 -8.24 -6.92
C LYS A 281 -15.13 -6.72 -7.08
N LEU A 282 -13.93 -6.17 -6.83
CA LEU A 282 -13.66 -4.74 -7.01
C LEU A 282 -13.97 -4.32 -8.45
N SER A 283 -13.49 -5.11 -9.40
CA SER A 283 -13.66 -4.90 -10.84
C SER A 283 -15.13 -4.82 -11.25
N ASN A 284 -15.96 -5.75 -10.78
CA ASN A 284 -17.38 -5.80 -11.13
C ASN A 284 -18.19 -4.68 -10.48
N GLU A 285 -17.92 -4.37 -9.22
CA GLU A 285 -18.71 -3.39 -8.48
C GLU A 285 -18.30 -1.95 -8.78
N THR A 286 -17.02 -1.69 -9.13
CA THR A 286 -16.53 -0.32 -9.32
C THR A 286 -16.13 0.01 -10.75
N GLY A 287 -15.92 -0.99 -11.59
CA GLY A 287 -15.37 -0.83 -12.93
C GLY A 287 -13.85 -0.71 -12.98
N TRP A 288 -13.16 -0.80 -11.82
CA TRP A 288 -11.70 -0.76 -11.77
C TRP A 288 -11.04 -1.86 -12.61
N ARG A 289 -9.94 -1.53 -13.24
CA ARG A 289 -9.08 -2.45 -14.03
C ARG A 289 -7.61 -2.06 -13.84
N ILE A 290 -6.72 -3.04 -14.00
CA ILE A 290 -5.29 -2.77 -14.16
C ILE A 290 -5.07 -1.97 -15.44
N MET A 291 -4.37 -0.86 -15.33
CA MET A 291 -4.04 0.03 -16.44
C MET A 291 -2.58 -0.11 -16.89
N THR A 292 -1.71 -0.58 -16.00
CA THR A 292 -0.28 -0.66 -16.21
C THR A 292 0.18 -2.11 -16.25
N SER A 293 0.70 -2.58 -17.40
CA SER A 293 1.33 -3.90 -17.47
C SER A 293 2.57 -3.95 -16.56
N PHE A 294 2.93 -5.14 -16.06
CA PHE A 294 4.10 -5.30 -15.20
C PHE A 294 5.37 -4.76 -15.87
N GLN A 295 5.60 -5.08 -17.15
CA GLN A 295 6.75 -4.62 -17.93
C GLN A 295 6.82 -3.09 -18.01
N ASN A 296 5.70 -2.44 -18.31
CA ASN A 296 5.65 -0.97 -18.36
C ASN A 296 5.89 -0.35 -16.97
N GLY A 297 5.29 -0.90 -15.92
CA GLY A 297 5.52 -0.44 -14.55
C GLY A 297 6.97 -0.59 -14.11
N ILE A 298 7.62 -1.70 -14.44
CA ILE A 298 9.07 -1.93 -14.18
C ILE A 298 9.92 -0.90 -14.93
N LYS A 299 9.64 -0.64 -16.21
CA LYS A 299 10.37 0.36 -16.99
C LYS A 299 10.27 1.76 -16.38
N ILE A 300 9.05 2.22 -16.09
CA ILE A 300 8.83 3.54 -15.47
C ILE A 300 9.53 3.62 -14.10
N THR A 301 9.41 2.56 -13.30
CA THR A 301 10.05 2.48 -11.98
C THR A 301 11.58 2.53 -12.11
N TRP A 302 12.16 1.78 -13.05
CA TRP A 302 13.61 1.79 -13.32
C TRP A 302 14.11 3.17 -13.74
N GLU A 303 13.42 3.83 -14.68
CA GLU A 303 13.78 5.18 -15.15
C GLU A 303 13.79 6.19 -14.00
N TRP A 304 12.79 6.10 -13.08
CA TRP A 304 12.73 6.94 -11.91
C TRP A 304 13.90 6.66 -10.95
N PHE A 305 14.14 5.40 -10.57
CA PHE A 305 15.24 5.04 -9.67
C PHE A 305 16.61 5.39 -10.26
N ASN A 306 16.81 5.18 -11.56
CA ASN A 306 18.05 5.54 -12.23
C ASN A 306 18.33 7.05 -12.17
N ARG A 307 17.30 7.89 -12.25
CA ARG A 307 17.44 9.34 -12.08
C ARG A 307 17.75 9.75 -10.63
N GLU A 308 17.08 9.12 -9.66
CA GLU A 308 17.15 9.53 -8.24
C GLU A 308 18.33 8.91 -7.48
N TYR A 309 18.81 7.73 -7.86
CA TYR A 309 19.76 6.92 -7.08
C TYR A 309 21.05 6.57 -7.84
N LYS A 310 21.20 6.94 -9.09
CA LYS A 310 22.48 6.74 -9.83
C LYS A 310 23.55 7.56 -9.12
N LEU A 311 24.61 6.88 -8.68
CA LEU A 311 25.81 7.55 -8.18
C LEU A 311 26.51 8.24 -9.38
N ASN A 312 26.75 9.54 -9.29
CA ASN A 312 27.52 10.30 -10.24
C ASN A 312 28.99 9.86 -10.27
#